data_9ebc3ab415deb7cd7d8494882dc44809
#
_entry.id   9ebc3ab415deb7cd7d8494882dc44809
#
_cell.length_a   1.000
_cell.length_b   1.000
_cell.length_c   1.000
_cell.angle_alpha   90.00
_cell.angle_beta   90.00
_cell.angle_gamma   90.00
#
_symmetry.space_group_name_H-M   'P 1'
#
loop_
_entity.id
_entity.type
_entity.pdbx_description
1 polymer ?
#
loop_
_entity_poly.entity_id
_entity_poly.type
_entity_poly.pdbx_seq_one_letter_code
_entity_poly.pdbx_strand_id
1 'polypeptide(L)'
;MPNPVTVFLRAGSSSFWEQLAGWYQNSTLGELIAYFKETYFTVRFGAYDNFSVTEQTASIVNKIIPALIWGIIIASVATVFCRRIVGTFVRTLIEKEALSPETGVTLFDTGAFRSTIIRRELCRSAFLRKVVFCREEQAFLEEKGKDAVYKIDFTRDHFYIPEDLKYRAQTRFNQKGSTWVYVVLTVIIVPVVVGLICRFLPNILQLADSLITFFAP
;
A
#
# COMPACT_ATOMS: atom_id res chain seq x y z
N MET A 1 -32.56 -23.32 6.01
CA MET A 1 -31.74 -23.62 7.20
C MET A 1 -30.29 -23.30 6.87
N PRO A 2 -29.60 -22.45 7.62
CA PRO A 2 -28.20 -22.13 7.35
C PRO A 2 -27.31 -23.34 7.64
N ASN A 3 -26.33 -23.55 6.78
CA ASN A 3 -25.40 -24.67 6.81
C ASN A 3 -24.59 -24.63 8.13
N PRO A 4 -24.53 -25.72 8.93
CA PRO A 4 -23.86 -25.71 10.25
C PRO A 4 -22.39 -25.31 10.20
N VAL A 5 -21.71 -25.53 9.06
CA VAL A 5 -20.31 -25.12 8.84
C VAL A 5 -20.15 -23.60 8.80
N THR A 6 -21.11 -22.86 8.22
CA THR A 6 -21.08 -21.39 8.18
C THR A 6 -21.35 -20.75 9.54
N VAL A 7 -22.14 -21.39 10.38
CA VAL A 7 -22.40 -20.94 11.76
C VAL A 7 -21.17 -21.16 12.63
N PHE A 8 -20.45 -22.27 12.45
CA PHE A 8 -19.23 -22.59 13.21
C PHE A 8 -18.06 -21.66 12.90
N LEU A 9 -17.87 -21.33 11.62
CA LEU A 9 -16.83 -20.36 11.18
C LEU A 9 -17.13 -18.93 11.67
N ARG A 10 -18.41 -18.57 11.78
CA ARG A 10 -18.81 -17.23 12.24
C ARG A 10 -18.69 -17.10 13.77
N ALA A 11 -18.98 -18.14 14.51
CA ALA A 11 -18.83 -18.16 15.97
C ALA A 11 -17.36 -18.18 16.42
N GLY A 12 -16.50 -18.92 15.70
CA GLY A 12 -15.06 -18.96 15.99
C GLY A 12 -14.33 -17.65 15.72
N SER A 13 -14.75 -16.89 14.70
CA SER A 13 -14.12 -15.61 14.37
C SER A 13 -14.50 -14.49 15.35
N SER A 14 -15.74 -14.43 15.81
CA SER A 14 -16.17 -13.43 16.79
C SER A 14 -15.46 -13.61 18.14
N SER A 15 -15.35 -14.83 18.63
CA SER A 15 -14.67 -15.14 19.88
C SER A 15 -13.17 -14.82 19.84
N PHE A 16 -12.49 -15.06 18.71
CA PHE A 16 -11.09 -14.71 18.53
C PHE A 16 -10.88 -13.18 18.56
N TRP A 17 -11.70 -12.43 17.87
CA TRP A 17 -11.60 -10.96 17.85
C TRP A 17 -11.96 -10.34 19.20
N GLU A 18 -12.92 -10.90 19.93
CA GLU A 18 -13.28 -10.47 21.27
C GLU A 18 -12.16 -10.75 22.28
N GLN A 19 -11.52 -11.93 22.21
CA GLN A 19 -10.35 -12.24 23.02
C GLN A 19 -9.16 -11.33 22.72
N LEU A 20 -8.89 -11.04 21.43
CA LEU A 20 -7.85 -10.11 21.02
C LEU A 20 -8.14 -8.69 21.51
N ALA A 21 -9.37 -8.24 21.40
CA ALA A 21 -9.80 -6.92 21.90
C ALA A 21 -9.68 -6.84 23.43
N GLY A 22 -10.07 -7.88 24.16
CA GLY A 22 -9.91 -7.96 25.60
C GLY A 22 -8.46 -7.98 26.06
N TRP A 23 -7.60 -8.75 25.36
CA TRP A 23 -6.17 -8.75 25.62
C TRP A 23 -5.55 -7.37 25.33
N TYR A 24 -5.93 -6.74 24.23
CA TYR A 24 -5.45 -5.40 23.88
C TYR A 24 -5.86 -4.35 24.92
N GLN A 25 -7.11 -4.37 25.37
CA GLN A 25 -7.61 -3.42 26.38
C GLN A 25 -6.95 -3.57 27.75
N ASN A 26 -6.58 -4.80 28.13
CA ASN A 26 -5.94 -5.10 29.41
C ASN A 26 -4.42 -5.15 29.37
N SER A 27 -3.81 -4.86 28.23
CA SER A 27 -2.35 -4.85 28.08
C SER A 27 -1.77 -3.46 28.29
N THR A 28 -0.57 -3.39 28.86
CA THR A 28 0.23 -2.15 28.98
C THR A 28 0.43 -1.47 27.61
N LEU A 29 0.45 -2.25 26.52
CA LEU A 29 0.51 -1.74 25.15
C LEU A 29 -0.82 -1.06 24.76
N GLY A 30 -1.95 -1.61 25.16
CA GLY A 30 -3.26 -1.01 24.93
C GLY A 30 -3.40 0.35 25.63
N GLU A 31 -3.00 0.41 26.90
CA GLU A 31 -2.98 1.66 27.66
C GLU A 31 -2.04 2.70 27.04
N LEU A 32 -0.85 2.27 26.62
CA LEU A 32 0.12 3.15 25.97
C LEU A 32 -0.44 3.70 24.64
N ILE A 33 -1.03 2.87 23.81
CA ILE A 33 -1.63 3.29 22.55
C ILE A 33 -2.83 4.22 22.79
N ALA A 34 -3.66 3.92 23.79
CA ALA A 34 -4.77 4.78 24.19
C ALA A 34 -4.27 6.16 24.65
N TYR A 35 -3.23 6.20 25.48
CA TYR A 35 -2.59 7.42 25.93
C TYR A 35 -2.02 8.25 24.77
N PHE A 36 -1.28 7.60 23.84
CA PHE A 36 -0.75 8.28 22.66
C PHE A 36 -1.87 8.82 21.77
N LYS A 37 -2.93 8.04 21.56
CA LYS A 37 -4.09 8.44 20.77
C LYS A 37 -4.76 9.66 21.39
N GLU A 38 -5.01 9.65 22.68
CA GLU A 38 -5.70 10.73 23.38
C GLU A 38 -4.84 12.01 23.46
N THR A 39 -3.54 11.84 23.67
CA THR A 39 -2.62 12.96 23.84
C THR A 39 -2.26 13.64 22.52
N TYR A 40 -2.04 12.87 21.45
CA TYR A 40 -1.46 13.38 20.20
C TYR A 40 -2.40 13.35 18.99
N PHE A 41 -3.40 12.46 18.98
CA PHE A 41 -4.26 12.24 17.82
C PHE A 41 -5.73 12.58 18.05
N THR A 42 -6.03 13.20 19.19
CA THR A 42 -7.37 13.72 19.49
C THR A 42 -7.36 15.22 19.35
N VAL A 43 -8.15 15.73 18.40
CA VAL A 43 -8.33 17.17 18.24
C VAL A 43 -9.39 17.64 19.24
N ARG A 44 -9.01 18.59 20.10
CA ARG A 44 -9.92 19.25 21.03
C ARG A 44 -10.31 20.58 20.42
N PHE A 45 -11.50 20.68 19.89
CA PHE A 45 -12.04 21.91 19.34
C PHE A 45 -12.41 22.85 20.48
N GLY A 46 -12.06 24.14 20.31
CA GLY A 46 -12.47 25.22 21.23
C GLY A 46 -13.88 25.73 20.92
N ALA A 47 -14.29 26.74 21.67
CA ALA A 47 -15.44 27.55 21.29
C ALA A 47 -14.99 28.63 20.31
N TYR A 48 -15.73 28.80 19.22
CA TYR A 48 -15.50 29.79 18.17
C TYR A 48 -16.74 30.66 18.05
N ASP A 49 -16.57 31.96 17.79
CA ASP A 49 -17.68 32.95 17.78
C ASP A 49 -18.44 32.89 16.43
N ASN A 50 -17.76 32.66 15.34
CA ASN A 50 -18.35 32.72 14.01
C ASN A 50 -18.77 31.35 13.43
N PHE A 51 -18.34 30.25 14.06
CA PHE A 51 -18.75 28.91 13.67
C PHE A 51 -18.72 27.96 14.87
N SER A 52 -19.58 26.95 14.83
CA SER A 52 -19.63 25.93 15.87
C SER A 52 -19.22 24.57 15.33
N VAL A 53 -18.31 23.90 16.02
CA VAL A 53 -17.99 22.50 15.75
C VAL A 53 -18.85 21.62 16.63
N THR A 54 -19.84 20.95 16.02
CA THR A 54 -20.71 20.02 16.73
C THR A 54 -19.91 18.85 17.30
N GLU A 55 -20.29 18.33 18.47
CA GLU A 55 -19.64 17.16 19.08
C GLU A 55 -19.62 15.95 18.14
N GLN A 56 -20.66 15.81 17.33
CA GLN A 56 -20.73 14.74 16.31
C GLN A 56 -19.61 14.91 15.27
N THR A 57 -19.38 16.13 14.77
CA THR A 57 -18.28 16.44 13.82
C THR A 57 -16.92 16.19 14.46
N ALA A 58 -16.71 16.63 15.69
CA ALA A 58 -15.48 16.39 16.44
C ALA A 58 -15.22 14.88 16.63
N SER A 59 -16.25 14.10 16.97
CA SER A 59 -16.16 12.65 17.08
C SER A 59 -15.78 11.96 15.76
N ILE A 60 -16.37 12.40 14.64
CA ILE A 60 -16.05 11.89 13.29
C ILE A 60 -14.60 12.17 12.95
N VAL A 61 -14.13 13.40 13.13
CA VAL A 61 -12.73 13.79 12.85
C VAL A 61 -11.76 12.94 13.67
N ASN A 62 -12.02 12.76 14.96
CA ASN A 62 -11.18 11.97 15.86
C ASN A 62 -11.17 10.46 15.54
N LYS A 63 -12.16 9.95 14.81
CA LYS A 63 -12.16 8.57 14.28
C LYS A 63 -11.44 8.44 12.95
N ILE A 64 -11.54 9.46 12.09
CA ILE A 64 -10.90 9.46 10.77
C ILE A 64 -9.37 9.54 10.89
N ILE A 65 -8.85 10.33 11.81
CA ILE A 65 -7.40 10.55 11.98
C ILE A 65 -6.63 9.23 12.18
N PRO A 66 -6.95 8.38 13.16
CA PRO A 66 -6.24 7.11 13.31
C PRO A 66 -6.47 6.16 12.13
N ALA A 67 -7.65 6.19 11.49
CA ALA A 67 -7.91 5.40 10.29
C ALA A 67 -7.00 5.80 9.12
N LEU A 68 -6.75 7.10 8.92
CA LEU A 68 -5.82 7.60 7.91
C LEU A 68 -4.38 7.16 8.20
N ILE A 69 -3.92 7.25 9.44
CA ILE A 69 -2.57 6.82 9.84
C ILE A 69 -2.39 5.33 9.49
N TRP A 70 -3.32 4.49 9.92
CA TRP A 70 -3.27 3.06 9.62
C TRP A 70 -3.36 2.77 8.12
N GLY A 71 -4.20 3.49 7.39
CA GLY A 71 -4.31 3.38 5.94
C GLY A 71 -2.99 3.66 5.23
N ILE A 72 -2.28 4.72 5.61
CA ILE A 72 -0.98 5.08 5.04
C ILE A 72 0.09 4.04 5.38
N ILE A 73 0.13 3.56 6.63
CA ILE A 73 1.08 2.53 7.06
C ILE A 73 0.86 1.23 6.28
N ILE A 74 -0.39 0.76 6.18
CA ILE A 74 -0.73 -0.45 5.43
C ILE A 74 -0.38 -0.30 3.96
N ALA A 75 -0.69 0.85 3.34
CA ALA A 75 -0.36 1.13 1.95
C ALA A 75 1.17 1.15 1.72
N SER A 76 1.94 1.70 2.66
CA SER A 76 3.41 1.69 2.61
C SER A 76 3.97 0.27 2.67
N VAL A 77 3.51 -0.55 3.61
CA VAL A 77 3.90 -1.96 3.74
C VAL A 77 3.55 -2.74 2.47
N ALA A 78 2.32 -2.60 1.97
CA ALA A 78 1.88 -3.25 0.75
C ALA A 78 2.74 -2.87 -0.47
N THR A 79 3.08 -1.59 -0.60
CA THR A 79 3.94 -1.09 -1.69
C THR A 79 5.33 -1.71 -1.64
N VAL A 80 5.93 -1.79 -0.45
CA VAL A 80 7.24 -2.41 -0.24
C VAL A 80 7.20 -3.90 -0.57
N PHE A 81 6.15 -4.59 -0.11
CA PHE A 81 5.96 -6.01 -0.38
C PHE A 81 5.81 -6.30 -1.88
N CYS A 82 4.98 -5.51 -2.60
CA CYS A 82 4.84 -5.61 -4.05
C CYS A 82 6.18 -5.38 -4.77
N ARG A 83 6.91 -4.33 -4.41
CA ARG A 83 8.23 -4.04 -5.00
C ARG A 83 9.24 -5.16 -4.76
N ARG A 84 9.23 -5.79 -3.59
CA ARG A 84 10.10 -6.92 -3.28
C ARG A 84 9.81 -8.13 -4.14
N ILE A 85 8.53 -8.47 -4.33
CA ILE A 85 8.11 -9.60 -5.17
C ILE A 85 8.52 -9.37 -6.63
N VAL A 86 8.23 -8.18 -7.16
CA VAL A 86 8.59 -7.81 -8.53
C VAL A 86 10.11 -7.79 -8.71
N GLY A 87 10.84 -7.25 -7.73
CA GLY A 87 12.31 -7.24 -7.76
C GLY A 87 12.93 -8.64 -7.74
N THR A 88 12.34 -9.57 -6.98
CA THR A 88 12.78 -10.98 -6.99
C THR A 88 12.56 -11.61 -8.35
N PHE A 89 11.40 -11.39 -8.97
CA PHE A 89 11.09 -11.89 -10.31
C PHE A 89 12.09 -11.39 -11.37
N VAL A 90 12.34 -10.07 -11.42
CA VAL A 90 13.31 -9.47 -12.34
C VAL A 90 14.72 -10.04 -12.13
N ARG A 91 15.12 -10.23 -10.87
CA ARG A 91 16.42 -10.84 -10.55
C ARG A 91 16.51 -12.28 -11.05
N THR A 92 15.49 -13.08 -10.84
CA THR A 92 15.43 -14.46 -11.33
C THR A 92 15.55 -14.53 -12.86
N LEU A 93 14.93 -13.57 -13.59
CA LEU A 93 15.09 -13.49 -15.05
C LEU A 93 16.56 -13.22 -15.43
N ILE A 94 17.23 -12.31 -14.73
CA ILE A 94 18.64 -11.97 -14.99
C ILE A 94 19.56 -13.13 -14.61
N GLU A 95 19.31 -13.83 -13.50
CA GLU A 95 20.08 -15.00 -13.04
C GLU A 95 19.95 -16.18 -14.00
N LYS A 96 18.81 -16.31 -14.68
CA LYS A 96 18.55 -17.32 -15.71
C LYS A 96 19.01 -16.90 -17.11
N GLU A 97 19.70 -15.76 -17.20
CA GLU A 97 20.20 -15.22 -18.47
C GLU A 97 19.12 -15.06 -19.56
N ALA A 98 17.86 -14.81 -19.13
CA ALA A 98 16.77 -14.51 -20.03
C ALA A 98 16.90 -13.10 -20.61
N LEU A 99 17.92 -12.89 -21.47
CA LEU A 99 18.32 -11.58 -22.00
C LEU A 99 17.94 -11.38 -23.47
N SER A 100 17.47 -12.41 -24.13
CA SER A 100 17.03 -12.38 -25.52
C SER A 100 15.69 -13.09 -25.69
N PRO A 101 14.96 -12.85 -26.80
CA PRO A 101 13.72 -13.60 -27.09
C PRO A 101 13.91 -15.09 -27.13
N GLU A 102 15.11 -15.56 -27.50
CA GLU A 102 15.45 -16.99 -27.61
C GLU A 102 15.67 -17.65 -26.25
N THR A 103 16.23 -16.89 -25.31
CA THR A 103 16.53 -17.37 -23.95
C THR A 103 15.41 -17.06 -22.96
N GLY A 104 14.25 -16.56 -23.45
CA GLY A 104 13.10 -16.27 -22.63
C GLY A 104 12.65 -17.46 -21.78
N VAL A 105 12.22 -17.20 -20.55
CA VAL A 105 11.78 -18.22 -19.59
C VAL A 105 10.29 -18.05 -19.24
N THR A 106 9.61 -19.15 -18.92
CA THR A 106 8.22 -19.11 -18.53
C THR A 106 8.05 -18.64 -17.09
N LEU A 107 6.86 -18.19 -16.73
CA LEU A 107 6.56 -17.85 -15.33
C LEU A 107 6.70 -19.06 -14.40
N PHE A 108 6.48 -20.26 -14.93
CA PHE A 108 6.63 -21.49 -14.18
C PHE A 108 8.11 -21.72 -13.79
N ASP A 109 9.02 -21.54 -14.73
CA ASP A 109 10.46 -21.73 -14.51
C ASP A 109 11.03 -20.71 -13.50
N THR A 110 10.46 -19.52 -13.44
CA THR A 110 10.88 -18.50 -12.46
C THR A 110 10.29 -18.74 -11.07
N GLY A 111 9.41 -19.72 -10.87
CA GLY A 111 8.68 -19.94 -9.63
C GLY A 111 7.61 -18.86 -9.34
N ALA A 112 7.41 -17.92 -10.25
CA ALA A 112 6.50 -16.79 -10.09
C ALA A 112 5.06 -17.10 -10.55
N PHE A 113 4.81 -18.30 -11.07
CA PHE A 113 3.52 -18.71 -11.63
C PHE A 113 2.35 -18.53 -10.66
N ARG A 114 2.53 -18.81 -9.36
CA ARG A 114 1.48 -18.64 -8.33
C ARG A 114 1.29 -17.21 -7.84
N SER A 115 2.19 -16.28 -8.21
CA SER A 115 2.13 -14.91 -7.73
C SER A 115 1.09 -14.09 -8.49
N THR A 116 -0.05 -13.84 -7.86
CA THR A 116 -1.12 -12.96 -8.38
C THR A 116 -0.60 -11.53 -8.60
N ILE A 117 0.37 -11.09 -7.79
CA ILE A 117 0.98 -9.77 -7.88
C ILE A 117 1.75 -9.64 -9.19
N ILE A 118 2.62 -10.61 -9.52
CA ILE A 118 3.40 -10.60 -10.77
C ILE A 118 2.50 -10.64 -11.99
N ARG A 119 1.48 -11.49 -11.98
CA ARG A 119 0.49 -11.55 -13.08
C ARG A 119 -0.22 -10.20 -13.27
N ARG A 120 -0.67 -9.58 -12.18
CA ARG A 120 -1.31 -8.26 -12.22
C ARG A 120 -0.37 -7.18 -12.72
N GLU A 121 0.88 -7.19 -12.28
CA GLU A 121 1.89 -6.23 -12.70
C GLU A 121 2.26 -6.41 -14.18
N LEU A 122 2.40 -7.63 -14.69
CA LEU A 122 2.62 -7.92 -16.10
C LEU A 122 1.43 -7.46 -16.98
N CYS A 123 0.20 -7.53 -16.49
CA CYS A 123 -0.98 -7.06 -17.24
C CYS A 123 -1.19 -5.55 -17.18
N ARG A 124 -0.88 -4.90 -16.03
CA ARG A 124 -1.29 -3.50 -15.76
C ARG A 124 -0.14 -2.52 -15.62
N SER A 125 1.03 -2.98 -15.22
CA SER A 125 2.12 -2.09 -14.88
C SER A 125 2.86 -1.64 -16.12
N ALA A 126 2.62 -0.38 -16.53
CA ALA A 126 3.44 0.28 -17.54
C ALA A 126 4.94 0.30 -17.18
N PHE A 127 5.27 0.03 -15.93
CA PHE A 127 6.62 0.07 -15.38
C PHE A 127 7.37 -1.25 -15.58
N LEU A 128 6.78 -2.38 -15.22
CA LEU A 128 7.38 -3.70 -15.42
C LEU A 128 7.48 -4.03 -16.91
N ARG A 129 6.45 -3.68 -17.68
CA ARG A 129 6.41 -3.86 -19.16
C ARG A 129 7.42 -3.01 -19.93
N LYS A 130 8.01 -1.98 -19.33
CA LYS A 130 9.14 -1.23 -19.94
C LYS A 130 10.48 -1.95 -19.82
N VAL A 131 10.55 -3.00 -19.01
CA VAL A 131 11.79 -3.70 -18.71
C VAL A 131 11.70 -5.17 -19.06
N VAL A 132 10.54 -5.78 -18.82
CA VAL A 132 10.26 -7.20 -19.11
C VAL A 132 9.35 -7.29 -20.32
N PHE A 133 9.77 -8.01 -21.32
CA PHE A 133 9.06 -8.22 -22.58
C PHE A 133 8.58 -9.66 -22.67
N CYS A 134 7.48 -9.85 -23.40
CA CYS A 134 6.93 -11.15 -23.72
C CYS A 134 7.25 -11.44 -25.21
N ARG A 135 7.86 -12.57 -25.50
CA ARG A 135 8.24 -12.96 -26.85
C ARG A 135 7.03 -13.11 -27.77
N GLU A 136 6.03 -13.80 -27.29
CA GLU A 136 4.80 -14.10 -28.04
C GLU A 136 4.00 -12.85 -28.32
N GLU A 137 3.97 -11.91 -27.37
CA GLU A 137 3.34 -10.61 -27.56
C GLU A 137 4.05 -9.80 -28.65
N GLN A 138 5.38 -9.79 -28.66
CA GLN A 138 6.13 -9.04 -29.70
C GLN A 138 5.89 -9.62 -31.08
N ALA A 139 5.97 -10.95 -31.24
CA ALA A 139 5.67 -11.61 -32.49
C ALA A 139 4.24 -11.32 -32.97
N PHE A 140 3.28 -11.33 -32.06
CA PHE A 140 1.89 -11.01 -32.38
C PHE A 140 1.69 -9.54 -32.83
N LEU A 141 2.38 -8.59 -32.18
CA LEU A 141 2.32 -7.18 -32.54
C LEU A 141 3.04 -6.86 -33.85
N GLU A 142 4.07 -7.61 -34.21
CA GLU A 142 4.74 -7.54 -35.51
C GLU A 142 3.83 -8.03 -36.63
N GLU A 143 3.05 -9.10 -36.40
CA GLU A 143 2.14 -9.67 -37.39
C GLU A 143 0.85 -8.85 -37.57
N LYS A 144 0.23 -8.39 -36.46
CA LYS A 144 -1.10 -7.76 -36.47
C LYS A 144 -1.09 -6.24 -36.31
N GLY A 145 0.08 -5.64 -36.09
CA GLY A 145 0.22 -4.21 -35.87
C GLY A 145 0.17 -3.79 -34.40
N LYS A 146 0.67 -2.58 -34.13
CA LYS A 146 0.90 -2.09 -32.75
C LYS A 146 -0.36 -1.84 -31.93
N ASP A 147 -1.51 -1.73 -32.57
CA ASP A 147 -2.79 -1.46 -31.91
C ASP A 147 -3.55 -2.77 -31.53
N ALA A 148 -2.99 -3.93 -31.88
CA ALA A 148 -3.60 -5.20 -31.55
C ALA A 148 -3.43 -5.53 -30.06
N VAL A 149 -4.52 -6.00 -29.43
CA VAL A 149 -4.51 -6.38 -28.00
C VAL A 149 -4.13 -7.84 -27.87
N TYR A 150 -2.96 -8.10 -27.26
CA TYR A 150 -2.51 -9.44 -26.93
C TYR A 150 -2.96 -9.82 -25.52
N LYS A 151 -3.48 -11.05 -25.37
CA LYS A 151 -3.83 -11.61 -24.06
C LYS A 151 -2.72 -12.56 -23.60
N ILE A 152 -1.97 -12.14 -22.60
CA ILE A 152 -0.85 -12.92 -22.04
C ILE A 152 -1.34 -14.27 -21.49
N ASP A 153 -0.75 -15.36 -21.97
CA ASP A 153 -0.93 -16.71 -21.41
C ASP A 153 0.24 -17.01 -20.46
N PHE A 154 0.00 -16.86 -19.17
CA PHE A 154 1.01 -17.08 -18.13
C PHE A 154 1.58 -18.51 -18.05
N THR A 155 1.00 -19.45 -18.78
CA THR A 155 1.42 -20.86 -18.79
C THR A 155 2.45 -21.12 -19.88
N ARG A 156 2.35 -20.43 -21.02
CA ARG A 156 3.12 -20.72 -22.23
C ARG A 156 4.06 -19.61 -22.65
N ASP A 157 3.70 -18.38 -22.31
CA ASP A 157 4.45 -17.21 -22.76
C ASP A 157 5.83 -17.11 -22.08
N HIS A 158 6.82 -16.71 -22.88
CA HIS A 158 8.20 -16.54 -22.45
C HIS A 158 8.52 -15.07 -22.19
N PHE A 159 9.13 -14.82 -21.05
CA PHE A 159 9.49 -13.48 -20.60
C PHE A 159 11.01 -13.30 -20.61
N TYR A 160 11.45 -12.17 -21.06
CA TYR A 160 12.87 -11.83 -21.11
C TYR A 160 13.10 -10.33 -20.85
N ILE A 161 14.34 -9.96 -20.58
CA ILE A 161 14.79 -8.58 -20.39
C ILE A 161 15.83 -8.31 -21.46
N PRO A 162 15.62 -7.40 -22.42
CA PRO A 162 16.63 -7.04 -23.43
C PRO A 162 17.96 -6.64 -22.78
N GLU A 163 19.06 -6.99 -23.41
CA GLU A 163 20.40 -6.79 -22.86
C GLU A 163 20.74 -5.32 -22.62
N ASP A 164 20.25 -4.43 -23.47
CA ASP A 164 20.35 -2.97 -23.34
C ASP A 164 19.64 -2.44 -22.08
N LEU A 165 18.60 -3.13 -21.63
CA LEU A 165 17.83 -2.77 -20.42
C LEU A 165 18.32 -3.48 -19.15
N LYS A 166 19.25 -4.44 -19.25
CA LYS A 166 19.77 -5.22 -18.12
C LYS A 166 20.31 -4.33 -17.00
N TYR A 167 21.15 -3.36 -17.34
CA TYR A 167 21.71 -2.42 -16.36
C TYR A 167 20.62 -1.60 -15.66
N ARG A 168 19.65 -1.12 -16.42
CA ARG A 168 18.51 -0.36 -15.89
C ARG A 168 17.62 -1.23 -14.99
N ALA A 169 17.39 -2.48 -15.37
CA ALA A 169 16.68 -3.46 -14.56
C ALA A 169 17.44 -3.73 -13.25
N GLN A 170 18.73 -4.00 -13.33
CA GLN A 170 19.56 -4.23 -12.15
C GLN A 170 19.57 -3.04 -11.20
N THR A 171 19.82 -1.84 -11.67
CA THR A 171 19.88 -0.64 -10.82
C THR A 171 18.55 -0.37 -10.13
N ARG A 172 17.45 -0.60 -10.81
CA ARG A 172 16.11 -0.24 -10.29
C ARG A 172 15.48 -1.31 -9.41
N PHE A 173 15.80 -2.59 -9.65
CA PHE A 173 15.24 -3.71 -8.91
C PHE A 173 16.23 -4.38 -7.94
N ASN A 174 17.53 -4.01 -8.00
CA ASN A 174 18.58 -4.60 -7.16
C ASN A 174 18.75 -3.91 -5.81
N GLN A 175 17.81 -3.10 -5.37
CA GLN A 175 17.87 -2.48 -4.03
C GLN A 175 17.73 -3.56 -2.93
N LYS A 176 18.84 -4.25 -2.68
CA LYS A 176 19.00 -5.11 -1.50
C LYS A 176 19.04 -4.20 -0.28
N GLY A 177 17.99 -4.16 0.52
CA GLY A 177 18.04 -3.65 1.88
C GLY A 177 17.40 -2.30 2.17
N SER A 178 17.33 -1.35 1.21
CA SER A 178 16.84 0.01 1.49
C SER A 178 15.31 0.11 1.66
N THR A 179 14.57 -0.89 1.23
CA THR A 179 13.10 -0.83 1.15
C THR A 179 12.43 -0.83 2.52
N TRP A 180 13.00 -1.53 3.50
CA TRP A 180 12.49 -1.55 4.87
C TRP A 180 12.70 -0.23 5.61
N VAL A 181 13.78 0.50 5.27
CA VAL A 181 14.04 1.83 5.84
C VAL A 181 12.89 2.78 5.54
N TYR A 182 12.33 2.74 4.33
CA TYR A 182 11.17 3.57 3.99
C TYR A 182 9.92 3.23 4.81
N VAL A 183 9.68 1.95 5.11
CA VAL A 183 8.56 1.55 5.99
C VAL A 183 8.77 2.08 7.39
N VAL A 184 9.95 1.84 7.96
CA VAL A 184 10.30 2.32 9.31
C VAL A 184 10.18 3.84 9.37
N LEU A 185 10.71 4.55 8.37
CA LEU A 185 10.61 6.00 8.28
C LEU A 185 9.15 6.47 8.18
N THR A 186 8.32 5.80 7.38
CA THR A 186 6.88 6.11 7.27
C THR A 186 6.16 5.89 8.60
N VAL A 187 6.44 4.79 9.29
CA VAL A 187 5.83 4.47 10.60
C VAL A 187 6.19 5.52 11.66
N ILE A 188 7.34 6.15 11.55
CA ILE A 188 7.77 7.20 12.48
C ILE A 188 7.25 8.58 12.03
N ILE A 189 7.46 8.96 10.77
CA ILE A 189 7.17 10.31 10.28
C ILE A 189 5.67 10.58 10.24
N VAL A 190 4.87 9.62 9.74
CA VAL A 190 3.42 9.84 9.56
C VAL A 190 2.72 10.17 10.88
N PRO A 191 2.87 9.39 11.98
CA PRO A 191 2.27 9.76 13.25
C PRO A 191 2.77 11.11 13.80
N VAL A 192 4.06 11.42 13.63
CA VAL A 192 4.61 12.69 14.11
C VAL A 192 3.98 13.87 13.36
N VAL A 193 3.92 13.81 12.03
CA VAL A 193 3.32 14.88 11.22
C VAL A 193 1.83 15.03 11.52
N VAL A 194 1.08 13.93 11.59
CA VAL A 194 -0.34 13.98 11.93
C VAL A 194 -0.56 14.51 13.34
N GLY A 195 0.25 14.10 14.31
CA GLY A 195 0.18 14.62 15.68
C GLY A 195 0.42 16.12 15.75
N LEU A 196 1.39 16.64 14.98
CA LEU A 196 1.62 18.08 14.85
C LEU A 196 0.40 18.77 14.24
N ILE A 197 -0.16 18.24 13.16
CA ILE A 197 -1.37 18.81 12.53
C ILE A 197 -2.53 18.83 13.55
N CYS A 198 -2.78 17.75 14.28
CA CYS A 198 -3.83 17.70 15.30
C CYS A 198 -3.63 18.76 16.39
N ARG A 199 -2.38 19.02 16.77
CA ARG A 199 -2.05 20.01 17.80
C ARG A 199 -2.20 21.45 17.31
N PHE A 200 -1.89 21.72 16.06
CA PHE A 200 -1.98 23.07 15.48
C PHE A 200 -3.36 23.39 14.92
N LEU A 201 -4.18 22.39 14.61
CA LEU A 201 -5.49 22.59 14.02
C LEU A 201 -6.41 23.52 14.82
N PRO A 202 -6.54 23.39 16.15
CA PRO A 202 -7.36 24.32 16.95
C PRO A 202 -6.85 25.78 16.86
N ASN A 203 -5.53 25.98 16.84
CA ASN A 203 -4.94 27.30 16.74
C ASN A 203 -5.21 27.94 15.37
N ILE A 204 -5.15 27.14 14.29
CA ILE A 204 -5.48 27.59 12.93
C ILE A 204 -6.95 27.98 12.84
N LEU A 205 -7.85 27.19 13.44
CA LEU A 205 -9.27 27.50 13.47
C LEU A 205 -9.56 28.77 14.28
N GLN A 206 -8.88 28.97 15.39
CA GLN A 206 -9.03 30.19 16.20
C GLN A 206 -8.52 31.42 15.44
N LEU A 207 -7.43 31.29 14.69
CA LEU A 207 -6.94 32.35 13.82
C LEU A 207 -7.94 32.67 12.69
N ALA A 208 -8.54 31.67 12.10
CA ALA A 208 -9.59 31.84 11.09
C ALA A 208 -10.83 32.56 11.67
N ASP A 209 -11.25 32.17 12.88
CA ASP A 209 -12.36 32.82 13.60
C ASP A 209 -12.09 34.30 13.86
N SER A 210 -10.87 34.64 14.33
CA SER A 210 -10.42 36.01 14.54
C SER A 210 -10.39 36.83 13.24
N LEU A 211 -9.97 36.21 12.12
CA LEU A 211 -9.99 36.87 10.82
C LEU A 211 -11.42 37.15 10.34
N ILE A 212 -12.35 36.21 10.52
CA ILE A 212 -13.77 36.43 10.16
C ILE A 212 -14.33 37.60 10.98
N THR A 213 -14.07 37.64 12.29
CA THR A 213 -14.51 38.73 13.16
C THR A 213 -13.92 40.07 12.72
N PHE A 214 -12.67 40.10 12.26
CA PHE A 214 -12.03 41.32 11.78
C PHE A 214 -12.61 41.85 10.47
N PHE A 215 -13.04 40.97 9.57
CA PHE A 215 -13.62 41.32 8.26
C PHE A 215 -15.14 41.39 8.25
N ALA A 216 -15.82 40.87 9.28
CA ALA A 216 -17.26 41.01 9.41
C ALA A 216 -17.56 42.47 9.88
N PRO A 217 -18.34 43.26 9.11
CA PRO A 217 -18.68 44.62 9.49
C PRO A 217 -19.65 44.65 10.67
#